data_13a8834ca38aeb132cd33e0b6744d4b8
#
_entry.id   13a8834ca38aeb132cd33e0b6744d4b8
#
_cell.length_a   1.000
_cell.length_b   1.000
_cell.length_c   1.000
_cell.angle_alpha   90.00
_cell.angle_beta   90.00
_cell.angle_gamma   90.00
#
_symmetry.space_group_name_H-M   'P 1'
#
loop_
_entity.id
_entity.type
_entity.pdbx_description
1 polymer ?
#
loop_
_entity_poly.entity_id
_entity_poly.type
_entity_poly.pdbx_seq_one_letter_code
_entity_poly.pdbx_strand_id
1 'polypeptide(L)'
;MLRGGRPALAALLATVALVLACDSTSSKAPTNFSLASASDSTVLLQWAEPADGTPEAYLIYFKPAGETLFGLVAETLVTSYEHFPLGAAGDYRLSARFGDATYEADGEPSTRPVWTDTVAVAELNATGNSGYGWDRSSGRGRTYSMRQRASRASVDFYITDFKPAALPMLPYSVASPSMGPADAGAVVPEDTWRSNRFTDPLAGEQGPLPSVTIPVYYNYGDVSQLPGYIACFTADSHYALVKVVAVDTANRWARLETWFQPVKGLRLISH
;
A
#
# COMPACT_ATOMS: atom_id res chain seq x y z
N MET A 1 -81.23 -34.53 5.11
CA MET A 1 -80.96 -33.98 6.46
C MET A 1 -79.64 -34.50 6.92
N LEU A 2 -78.62 -33.60 7.05
CA LEU A 2 -77.50 -33.68 8.01
C LEU A 2 -76.54 -32.52 7.73
N ARG A 3 -76.45 -31.62 8.70
CA ARG A 3 -75.61 -30.43 8.70
C ARG A 3 -74.15 -30.90 8.97
N GLY A 4 -73.20 -30.50 8.09
CA GLY A 4 -71.79 -30.63 8.30
C GLY A 4 -71.21 -29.27 8.70
N GLY A 5 -70.73 -29.18 9.95
CA GLY A 5 -70.05 -28.04 10.47
C GLY A 5 -68.63 -27.90 9.88
N ARG A 6 -68.24 -26.69 9.54
CA ARG A 6 -66.87 -26.31 9.18
C ARG A 6 -66.10 -25.99 10.47
N PRO A 7 -64.90 -26.51 10.67
CA PRO A 7 -64.01 -25.96 11.68
C PRO A 7 -63.26 -24.70 11.17
N ALA A 8 -63.31 -23.63 11.97
CA ALA A 8 -62.54 -22.44 11.78
C ALA A 8 -61.06 -22.67 12.06
N LEU A 9 -60.21 -22.43 11.08
CA LEU A 9 -58.77 -22.51 11.23
C LEU A 9 -58.29 -21.14 11.79
N ALA A 10 -57.89 -21.13 13.06
CA ALA A 10 -57.28 -19.98 13.69
C ALA A 10 -55.81 -19.88 13.21
N ALA A 11 -55.50 -18.84 12.41
CA ALA A 11 -54.14 -18.54 12.01
C ALA A 11 -53.42 -17.79 13.15
N LEU A 12 -52.46 -18.48 13.75
CA LEU A 12 -51.55 -17.91 14.76
C LEU A 12 -50.46 -17.11 14.02
N LEU A 13 -50.53 -15.76 14.00
CA LEU A 13 -49.46 -14.89 13.51
C LEU A 13 -48.35 -14.88 14.59
N ALA A 14 -47.28 -15.59 14.34
CA ALA A 14 -46.02 -15.43 15.10
C ALA A 14 -45.27 -14.21 14.58
N THR A 15 -45.31 -13.13 15.34
CA THR A 15 -44.48 -11.92 15.09
C THR A 15 -43.06 -12.25 15.51
N VAL A 16 -42.17 -12.53 14.54
CA VAL A 16 -40.75 -12.63 14.77
C VAL A 16 -40.23 -11.18 14.93
N ALA A 17 -39.96 -10.78 16.15
CA ALA A 17 -39.22 -9.55 16.44
C ALA A 17 -37.76 -9.79 16.03
N LEU A 18 -37.37 -9.23 14.89
CA LEU A 18 -35.96 -9.14 14.46
C LEU A 18 -35.28 -8.13 15.39
N VAL A 19 -34.60 -8.61 16.41
CA VAL A 19 -33.70 -7.78 17.22
C VAL A 19 -32.50 -7.52 16.33
N LEU A 20 -32.48 -6.34 15.70
CA LEU A 20 -31.26 -5.75 15.15
C LEU A 20 -30.36 -5.47 16.35
N ALA A 21 -29.41 -6.35 16.63
CA ALA A 21 -28.26 -6.02 17.47
C ALA A 21 -27.51 -4.90 16.73
N CYS A 22 -27.79 -3.67 17.09
CA CYS A 22 -26.89 -2.57 16.84
C CYS A 22 -25.64 -2.90 17.69
N ASP A 23 -24.53 -3.26 17.05
CA ASP A 23 -23.22 -3.22 17.70
C ASP A 23 -22.98 -1.76 18.09
N SER A 24 -23.42 -1.40 19.29
CA SER A 24 -23.11 -0.10 19.85
C SER A 24 -21.63 -0.12 20.21
N THR A 25 -20.81 0.51 19.41
CA THR A 25 -19.44 0.88 19.76
C THR A 25 -19.49 1.46 21.18
N SER A 26 -18.71 0.90 22.10
CA SER A 26 -18.72 1.40 23.46
C SER A 26 -18.33 2.86 23.50
N SER A 27 -19.13 3.72 24.13
CA SER A 27 -18.84 5.15 24.32
C SER A 27 -17.53 5.43 25.08
N LYS A 28 -16.96 4.39 25.72
CA LYS A 28 -15.65 4.41 26.38
C LYS A 28 -14.49 3.99 25.46
N ALA A 29 -14.75 3.56 24.23
CA ALA A 29 -13.70 3.28 23.26
C ALA A 29 -13.16 4.58 22.65
N PRO A 30 -11.84 4.67 22.39
CA PRO A 30 -11.28 5.75 21.56
C PRO A 30 -11.87 5.70 20.16
N THR A 31 -12.01 6.87 19.52
CA THR A 31 -12.56 6.96 18.17
C THR A 31 -11.57 7.60 17.20
N ASN A 32 -11.83 7.52 15.89
CA ASN A 32 -11.00 8.11 14.85
C ASN A 32 -9.53 7.65 14.90
N PHE A 33 -9.29 6.40 15.29
CA PHE A 33 -7.94 5.85 15.33
C PHE A 33 -7.35 5.80 13.92
N SER A 34 -6.25 6.50 13.72
CA SER A 34 -5.62 6.70 12.42
C SER A 34 -4.11 6.73 12.53
N LEU A 35 -3.42 6.56 11.39
CA LEU A 35 -1.97 6.70 11.31
C LEU A 35 -1.55 7.58 10.12
N ALA A 36 -0.40 8.22 10.29
CA ALA A 36 0.33 8.95 9.27
C ALA A 36 1.84 8.75 9.48
N SER A 37 2.67 9.18 8.55
CA SER A 37 4.11 9.26 8.78
C SER A 37 4.46 10.52 9.55
N ALA A 38 5.22 10.41 10.65
CA ALA A 38 5.89 11.53 11.30
C ALA A 38 7.24 11.83 10.61
N SER A 39 7.89 10.77 10.12
CA SER A 39 9.09 10.81 9.28
C SER A 39 9.08 9.65 8.29
N ASP A 40 10.14 9.45 7.51
CA ASP A 40 10.23 8.30 6.61
C ASP A 40 10.35 6.94 7.31
N SER A 41 10.56 6.93 8.62
CA SER A 41 10.73 5.73 9.46
C SER A 41 9.92 5.72 10.74
N THR A 42 9.18 6.80 11.04
CA THR A 42 8.39 6.97 12.26
C THR A 42 6.91 7.13 11.92
N VAL A 43 6.07 6.43 12.65
CA VAL A 43 4.61 6.44 12.48
C VAL A 43 4.00 7.32 13.55
N LEU A 44 3.15 8.27 13.16
CA LEU A 44 2.30 9.05 14.04
C LEU A 44 0.93 8.38 14.14
N LEU A 45 0.56 7.98 15.34
CA LEU A 45 -0.76 7.47 15.68
C LEU A 45 -1.57 8.59 16.32
N GLN A 46 -2.83 8.74 15.94
CA GLN A 46 -3.73 9.76 16.46
C GLN A 46 -5.13 9.18 16.65
N TRP A 47 -5.83 9.69 17.66
CA TRP A 47 -7.20 9.28 17.97
C TRP A 47 -7.96 10.39 18.69
N ALA A 48 -9.27 10.23 18.82
CA ALA A 48 -10.11 11.07 19.64
C ALA A 48 -10.43 10.37 20.98
N GLU A 49 -10.61 11.17 22.02
CA GLU A 49 -11.01 10.68 23.35
C GLU A 49 -12.34 9.93 23.30
N PRO A 50 -12.56 8.97 24.23
CA PRO A 50 -13.88 8.40 24.45
C PRO A 50 -14.94 9.44 24.72
N ALA A 51 -16.17 9.20 24.29
CA ALA A 51 -17.29 10.11 24.57
C ALA A 51 -17.67 10.13 26.04
N ASP A 52 -17.49 9.00 26.74
CA ASP A 52 -17.86 8.86 28.15
C ASP A 52 -16.62 8.64 29.03
N GLY A 53 -16.23 9.72 29.70
CA GLY A 53 -15.19 9.72 30.71
C GLY A 53 -13.77 9.84 30.18
N THR A 54 -12.85 10.13 31.08
CA THR A 54 -11.41 10.20 30.79
C THR A 54 -10.75 8.89 31.18
N PRO A 55 -10.05 8.20 30.29
CA PRO A 55 -9.37 6.95 30.60
C PRO A 55 -8.16 7.22 31.53
N GLU A 56 -7.79 6.22 32.30
CA GLU A 56 -6.55 6.23 33.07
C GLU A 56 -5.31 6.13 32.21
N ALA A 57 -5.44 5.49 31.02
CA ALA A 57 -4.38 5.38 30.01
C ALA A 57 -4.94 4.92 28.67
N TYR A 58 -4.20 5.24 27.60
CA TYR A 58 -4.31 4.61 26.31
C TYR A 58 -3.19 3.58 26.14
N LEU A 59 -3.55 2.38 25.69
CA LEU A 59 -2.65 1.26 25.46
C LEU A 59 -2.48 1.09 23.95
N ILE A 60 -1.26 1.25 23.47
CA ILE A 60 -0.91 1.13 22.05
C ILE A 60 -0.21 -0.21 21.82
N TYR A 61 -0.72 -0.96 20.88
CA TYR A 61 -0.16 -2.25 20.51
C TYR A 61 0.28 -2.24 19.05
N PHE A 62 1.35 -2.99 18.77
CA PHE A 62 1.88 -3.20 17.43
C PHE A 62 2.09 -4.68 17.16
N LYS A 63 1.72 -5.12 15.97
CA LYS A 63 1.95 -6.46 15.46
C LYS A 63 2.79 -6.35 14.16
N PRO A 64 4.09 -6.64 14.20
CA PRO A 64 4.94 -6.67 13.02
C PRO A 64 4.40 -7.63 11.96
N ALA A 65 4.73 -7.36 10.69
CA ALA A 65 4.46 -8.30 9.60
C ALA A 65 5.16 -9.65 9.90
N GLY A 66 4.43 -10.76 9.66
CA GLY A 66 4.91 -12.11 10.00
C GLY A 66 4.62 -12.56 11.43
N GLU A 67 4.30 -11.64 12.34
CA GLU A 67 3.91 -11.99 13.71
C GLU A 67 2.39 -12.23 13.83
N THR A 68 2.01 -13.07 14.79
CA THR A 68 0.61 -13.42 15.06
C THR A 68 -0.01 -12.66 16.21
N LEU A 69 0.82 -12.11 17.11
CA LEU A 69 0.39 -11.46 18.34
C LEU A 69 0.73 -9.97 18.35
N PHE A 70 -0.17 -9.18 18.94
CA PHE A 70 0.09 -7.79 19.26
C PHE A 70 0.92 -7.67 20.53
N GLY A 71 2.01 -6.91 20.46
CA GLY A 71 2.80 -6.51 21.63
C GLY A 71 2.43 -5.10 22.08
N LEU A 72 2.35 -4.86 23.38
CA LEU A 72 2.20 -3.52 23.93
C LEU A 72 3.49 -2.73 23.65
N VAL A 73 3.39 -1.59 22.98
CA VAL A 73 4.54 -0.72 22.64
C VAL A 73 4.56 0.56 23.45
N ALA A 74 3.40 1.02 23.92
CA ALA A 74 3.33 2.21 24.77
C ALA A 74 2.04 2.26 25.62
N GLU A 75 2.15 3.03 26.71
CA GLU A 75 1.06 3.51 27.52
C GLU A 75 1.17 5.04 27.63
N THR A 76 0.08 5.79 27.36
CA THR A 76 0.09 7.25 27.34
C THR A 76 -1.22 7.84 27.85
N LEU A 77 -1.20 9.12 28.24
CA LEU A 77 -2.38 9.89 28.64
C LEU A 77 -2.87 10.87 27.54
N VAL A 78 -2.08 11.06 26.51
CA VAL A 78 -2.40 11.95 25.39
C VAL A 78 -2.96 11.19 24.21
N THR A 79 -3.63 11.86 23.29
CA THR A 79 -4.36 11.29 22.16
C THR A 79 -3.51 11.16 20.89
N SER A 80 -2.18 11.09 21.06
CA SER A 80 -1.23 10.84 19.98
C SER A 80 0.00 10.11 20.49
N TYR A 81 0.65 9.37 19.59
CA TYR A 81 1.90 8.67 19.91
C TYR A 81 2.76 8.50 18.64
N GLU A 82 4.03 8.81 18.76
CA GLU A 82 5.01 8.53 17.70
C GLU A 82 5.72 7.20 17.98
N HIS A 83 5.62 6.27 17.05
CA HIS A 83 6.26 4.96 17.11
C HIS A 83 7.35 4.82 16.07
N PHE A 84 8.54 4.40 16.51
CA PHE A 84 9.65 4.01 15.64
C PHE A 84 9.74 2.47 15.60
N PRO A 85 9.17 1.80 14.57
CA PRO A 85 9.03 0.35 14.52
C PRO A 85 10.30 -0.39 14.05
N LEU A 86 11.47 0.24 14.11
CA LEU A 86 12.78 -0.33 13.77
C LEU A 86 12.85 -0.95 12.36
N GLY A 87 12.11 -0.37 11.42
CA GLY A 87 12.08 -0.85 10.03
C GLY A 87 10.97 -1.87 9.72
N ALA A 88 10.25 -2.37 10.73
CA ALA A 88 9.14 -3.29 10.53
C ALA A 88 7.86 -2.56 10.07
N ALA A 89 7.15 -3.12 9.09
CA ALA A 89 5.76 -2.78 8.81
C ALA A 89 4.84 -3.66 9.67
N GLY A 90 3.61 -3.22 9.93
CA GLY A 90 2.68 -4.00 10.74
C GLY A 90 1.36 -3.29 11.01
N ASP A 91 0.56 -3.89 11.88
CA ASP A 91 -0.77 -3.44 12.25
C ASP A 91 -0.75 -2.85 13.65
N TYR A 92 -1.62 -1.86 13.90
CA TYR A 92 -1.75 -1.21 15.20
C TYR A 92 -3.12 -1.44 15.79
N ARG A 93 -3.17 -1.57 17.14
CA ARG A 93 -4.38 -1.52 17.96
C ARG A 93 -4.24 -0.49 19.05
N LEU A 94 -5.38 0.04 19.46
CA LEU A 94 -5.48 1.02 20.51
C LEU A 94 -6.62 0.64 21.46
N SER A 95 -6.37 0.75 22.76
CA SER A 95 -7.41 0.58 23.79
C SER A 95 -7.34 1.70 24.82
N ALA A 96 -8.49 2.09 25.39
CA ALA A 96 -8.58 2.94 26.56
C ALA A 96 -8.80 2.09 27.82
N ARG A 97 -8.06 2.37 28.90
CA ARG A 97 -8.19 1.69 30.19
C ARG A 97 -8.98 2.54 31.19
N PHE A 98 -9.97 1.90 31.84
CA PHE A 98 -10.77 2.46 32.91
C PHE A 98 -10.83 1.44 34.07
N GLY A 99 -10.01 1.65 35.10
CA GLY A 99 -9.81 0.64 36.15
C GLY A 99 -9.28 -0.68 35.56
N ASP A 100 -10.00 -1.77 35.83
CA ASP A 100 -9.66 -3.11 35.35
C ASP A 100 -10.20 -3.41 33.93
N ALA A 101 -11.00 -2.51 33.33
CA ALA A 101 -11.61 -2.69 32.03
C ALA A 101 -10.84 -1.97 30.92
N THR A 102 -10.76 -2.58 29.73
CA THR A 102 -10.21 -1.97 28.51
C THR A 102 -11.26 -1.95 27.42
N TYR A 103 -11.27 -0.87 26.63
CA TYR A 103 -12.18 -0.65 25.52
C TYR A 103 -11.37 -0.37 24.27
N GLU A 104 -11.46 -1.26 23.27
CA GLU A 104 -10.69 -1.20 22.04
C GLU A 104 -11.31 -0.21 21.04
N ALA A 105 -10.49 0.58 20.39
CA ALA A 105 -10.90 1.46 19.30
C ALA A 105 -11.28 0.63 18.05
N ASP A 106 -12.19 1.17 17.24
CA ASP A 106 -12.53 0.57 15.96
C ASP A 106 -11.36 0.69 14.97
N GLY A 107 -11.14 -0.38 14.22
CA GLY A 107 -10.17 -0.46 13.14
C GLY A 107 -8.75 -0.79 13.58
N GLU A 108 -8.01 -1.36 12.65
CA GLU A 108 -6.60 -1.72 12.81
C GLU A 108 -5.80 -1.00 11.71
N PRO A 109 -5.41 0.28 11.89
CA PRO A 109 -4.59 0.97 10.91
C PRO A 109 -3.26 0.24 10.69
N SER A 110 -2.82 0.18 9.43
CA SER A 110 -1.70 -0.66 9.03
C SER A 110 -0.66 0.12 8.23
N THR A 111 0.61 -0.21 8.46
CA THR A 111 1.75 0.23 7.65
C THR A 111 2.23 -0.86 6.70
N ARG A 112 1.49 -1.96 6.56
CA ARG A 112 1.87 -3.03 5.64
C ARG A 112 1.86 -2.54 4.19
N PRO A 113 2.90 -2.83 3.42
CA PRO A 113 2.89 -2.57 1.98
C PRO A 113 1.87 -3.48 1.29
N VAL A 114 1.29 -2.97 0.21
CA VAL A 114 0.39 -3.76 -0.64
C VAL A 114 1.21 -4.47 -1.70
N TRP A 115 1.21 -5.79 -1.65
CA TRP A 115 1.85 -6.62 -2.65
C TRP A 115 0.97 -6.80 -3.90
N THR A 116 1.59 -6.72 -5.05
CA THR A 116 1.00 -7.09 -6.34
C THR A 116 1.80 -8.24 -6.92
N ASP A 117 1.11 -9.34 -7.18
CA ASP A 117 1.66 -10.56 -7.76
C ASP A 117 2.24 -10.32 -9.16
N THR A 118 2.95 -11.31 -9.63
CA THR A 118 3.72 -11.27 -10.87
C THR A 118 2.91 -10.80 -12.07
N VAL A 119 3.38 -9.76 -12.71
CA VAL A 119 2.81 -9.16 -13.92
C VAL A 119 3.89 -9.01 -15.01
N ALA A 120 3.51 -9.24 -16.27
CA ALA A 120 4.37 -8.96 -17.41
C ALA A 120 4.18 -7.52 -17.90
N VAL A 121 5.28 -6.81 -18.07
CA VAL A 121 5.33 -5.44 -18.63
C VAL A 121 6.19 -5.49 -19.88
N ALA A 122 5.65 -5.01 -21.02
CA ALA A 122 6.38 -4.95 -22.27
C ALA A 122 7.51 -3.91 -22.19
N GLU A 123 8.56 -4.10 -22.94
CA GLU A 123 9.55 -3.05 -23.17
C GLU A 123 8.91 -1.91 -24.01
N LEU A 124 9.39 -0.68 -23.86
CA LEU A 124 8.78 0.53 -24.41
C LEU A 124 8.50 0.48 -25.91
N ASN A 125 9.43 -0.09 -26.68
CA ASN A 125 9.30 -0.22 -28.12
C ASN A 125 8.65 -1.54 -28.58
N ALA A 126 8.29 -2.42 -27.65
CA ALA A 126 7.57 -3.65 -27.95
C ALA A 126 6.05 -3.44 -28.04
N THR A 127 5.34 -4.47 -28.51
CA THR A 127 3.88 -4.48 -28.48
C THR A 127 3.39 -4.79 -27.07
N GLY A 128 2.48 -3.99 -26.56
CA GLY A 128 1.86 -4.20 -25.24
C GLY A 128 1.94 -2.98 -24.33
N ASN A 129 1.58 -3.19 -23.07
CA ASN A 129 1.66 -2.16 -22.04
C ASN A 129 3.09 -2.11 -21.48
N SER A 130 3.77 -1.00 -21.71
CA SER A 130 5.15 -0.79 -21.28
C SER A 130 5.28 0.01 -19.97
N GLY A 131 4.20 0.66 -19.56
CA GLY A 131 4.11 1.37 -18.29
C GLY A 131 3.48 0.52 -17.19
N TYR A 132 3.81 0.86 -15.95
CA TYR A 132 3.25 0.30 -14.73
C TYR A 132 2.96 1.39 -13.73
N GLY A 133 1.94 1.23 -12.92
CA GLY A 133 1.63 2.18 -11.85
C GLY A 133 0.71 1.61 -10.79
N TRP A 134 0.76 2.20 -9.61
CA TRP A 134 -0.04 1.79 -8.46
C TRP A 134 -1.30 2.64 -8.32
N ASP A 135 -2.43 1.99 -8.08
CA ASP A 135 -3.66 2.64 -7.69
C ASP A 135 -3.53 3.15 -6.25
N ARG A 136 -3.71 4.44 -6.04
CA ARG A 136 -3.47 5.09 -4.74
C ARG A 136 -4.50 4.72 -3.67
N SER A 137 -5.67 4.25 -4.07
CA SER A 137 -6.73 3.84 -3.14
C SER A 137 -6.56 2.40 -2.66
N SER A 138 -6.14 1.51 -3.53
CA SER A 138 -5.97 0.08 -3.23
C SER A 138 -4.52 -0.34 -3.01
N GLY A 139 -3.54 0.46 -3.42
CA GLY A 139 -2.12 0.12 -3.45
C GLY A 139 -1.73 -0.90 -4.52
N ARG A 140 -2.69 -1.46 -5.26
CA ARG A 140 -2.42 -2.49 -6.26
C ARG A 140 -1.87 -1.92 -7.55
N GLY A 141 -0.92 -2.64 -8.13
CA GLY A 141 -0.30 -2.27 -9.38
C GLY A 141 -1.04 -2.79 -10.62
N ARG A 142 -0.90 -2.08 -11.73
CA ARG A 142 -1.43 -2.46 -13.05
C ARG A 142 -0.50 -1.97 -14.15
N THR A 143 -0.64 -2.59 -15.32
CA THR A 143 0.06 -2.16 -16.53
C THR A 143 -0.76 -1.11 -17.30
N TYR A 144 -0.05 -0.22 -17.98
CA TYR A 144 -0.60 0.86 -18.79
C TYR A 144 0.20 1.02 -20.08
N SER A 145 -0.41 1.62 -21.08
CA SER A 145 0.30 1.95 -22.32
C SER A 145 0.99 3.32 -22.20
N MET A 146 2.31 3.37 -22.38
CA MET A 146 3.06 4.63 -22.53
C MET A 146 2.72 5.36 -23.85
N ARG A 147 2.06 4.69 -24.80
CA ARG A 147 1.62 5.28 -26.07
C ARG A 147 0.34 6.12 -25.94
N GLN A 148 -0.32 6.05 -24.78
CA GLN A 148 -1.60 6.72 -24.53
C GLN A 148 -1.45 7.87 -23.55
N ARG A 149 -1.69 9.09 -24.02
CA ARG A 149 -1.69 10.31 -23.18
C ARG A 149 -2.58 10.20 -21.94
N ALA A 150 -3.70 9.49 -22.04
CA ALA A 150 -4.60 9.26 -20.91
C ALA A 150 -3.96 8.51 -19.75
N SER A 151 -2.91 7.71 -20.00
CA SER A 151 -2.20 6.92 -18.98
C SER A 151 -1.22 7.75 -18.14
N ARG A 152 -0.86 8.98 -18.56
CA ARG A 152 0.24 9.77 -17.97
C ARG A 152 0.18 9.98 -16.45
N ALA A 153 -1.04 10.11 -15.91
CA ALA A 153 -1.26 10.29 -14.48
C ALA A 153 -1.23 8.98 -13.68
N SER A 154 -1.31 7.83 -14.37
CA SER A 154 -1.40 6.51 -13.76
C SER A 154 -0.09 5.71 -13.84
N VAL A 155 0.83 6.10 -14.72
CA VAL A 155 2.11 5.40 -14.88
C VAL A 155 3.11 5.92 -13.86
N ASP A 156 3.70 5.01 -13.09
CA ASP A 156 4.76 5.31 -12.13
C ASP A 156 6.15 4.91 -12.64
N PHE A 157 6.25 3.95 -13.53
CA PHE A 157 7.48 3.63 -14.25
C PHE A 157 7.16 2.90 -15.56
N TYR A 158 8.16 2.81 -16.41
CA TYR A 158 8.10 1.96 -17.60
C TYR A 158 9.37 1.11 -17.73
N ILE A 159 9.30 0.07 -18.55
CA ILE A 159 10.42 -0.82 -18.86
C ILE A 159 11.02 -0.43 -20.21
N THR A 160 12.33 -0.29 -20.24
CA THR A 160 13.07 0.08 -21.45
C THR A 160 14.45 -0.57 -21.51
N ASP A 161 14.98 -0.74 -22.71
CA ASP A 161 16.36 -1.08 -22.98
C ASP A 161 17.18 0.14 -23.47
N PHE A 162 16.59 1.33 -23.44
CA PHE A 162 17.15 2.60 -23.91
C PHE A 162 17.71 2.54 -25.34
N LYS A 163 17.07 1.82 -26.26
CA LYS A 163 17.51 1.78 -27.65
C LYS A 163 17.00 2.96 -28.49
N PRO A 164 17.85 3.51 -29.32
CA PRO A 164 19.23 3.10 -29.67
C PRO A 164 20.28 3.67 -28.72
N ALA A 165 19.88 4.00 -27.51
CA ALA A 165 20.70 4.79 -26.62
C ALA A 165 21.99 4.14 -26.21
N ALA A 166 22.88 4.99 -25.89
CA ALA A 166 24.28 4.80 -25.66
C ALA A 166 24.64 4.14 -24.31
N LEU A 167 23.78 3.36 -23.68
CA LEU A 167 24.12 2.61 -22.47
C LEU A 167 24.26 1.12 -22.81
N PRO A 168 25.46 0.68 -23.24
CA PRO A 168 25.67 -0.66 -23.81
C PRO A 168 25.65 -1.78 -22.76
N MET A 169 25.41 -1.49 -21.50
CA MET A 169 25.73 -2.43 -20.43
C MET A 169 24.54 -3.13 -19.80
N LEU A 170 23.31 -2.72 -20.09
CA LEU A 170 22.17 -3.27 -19.37
C LEU A 170 21.02 -3.58 -20.33
N PRO A 171 20.48 -4.81 -20.28
CA PRO A 171 19.41 -5.21 -21.18
C PRO A 171 18.09 -4.49 -20.90
N TYR A 172 17.84 -4.09 -19.63
CA TYR A 172 16.60 -3.43 -19.21
C TYR A 172 16.78 -2.51 -18.00
N SER A 173 15.91 -1.48 -17.94
CA SER A 173 15.85 -0.54 -16.82
C SER A 173 14.38 -0.27 -16.44
N VAL A 174 14.18 0.03 -15.17
CA VAL A 174 12.95 0.61 -14.62
C VAL A 174 13.12 2.12 -14.65
N ALA A 175 12.38 2.82 -15.51
CA ALA A 175 12.62 4.23 -15.78
C ALA A 175 11.43 5.14 -15.44
N SER A 176 11.73 6.39 -15.08
CA SER A 176 10.75 7.42 -14.81
C SER A 176 9.92 7.76 -16.05
N PRO A 177 8.59 7.85 -15.97
CA PRO A 177 7.74 8.16 -17.12
C PRO A 177 8.14 9.46 -17.83
N SER A 178 8.69 10.43 -17.10
CA SER A 178 9.18 11.70 -17.66
C SER A 178 10.32 11.54 -18.69
N MET A 179 11.00 10.39 -18.70
CA MET A 179 12.04 10.08 -19.67
C MET A 179 11.47 9.51 -20.98
N GLY A 180 10.24 8.99 -20.96
CA GLY A 180 9.64 8.29 -22.09
C GLY A 180 9.63 9.07 -23.42
N PRO A 181 9.28 10.37 -23.47
CA PRO A 181 9.33 11.14 -24.70
C PRO A 181 10.73 11.26 -25.32
N ALA A 182 11.76 11.38 -24.47
CA ALA A 182 13.16 11.43 -24.95
C ALA A 182 13.70 10.06 -25.35
N ASP A 183 13.21 8.98 -24.71
CA ASP A 183 13.63 7.60 -24.99
C ASP A 183 13.02 7.06 -26.30
N ALA A 184 11.72 7.22 -26.50
CA ALA A 184 11.01 6.59 -27.61
C ALA A 184 10.48 7.59 -28.67
N GLY A 185 10.77 8.85 -28.60
CA GLY A 185 10.37 9.84 -29.59
C GLY A 185 8.86 9.84 -29.87
N ALA A 186 8.47 9.64 -31.12
CA ALA A 186 7.05 9.68 -31.54
C ALA A 186 6.17 8.55 -30.95
N VAL A 187 6.74 7.56 -30.29
CA VAL A 187 5.99 6.45 -29.69
C VAL A 187 5.30 6.88 -28.39
N VAL A 188 5.98 7.69 -27.58
CA VAL A 188 5.43 8.23 -26.34
C VAL A 188 5.00 9.67 -26.60
N PRO A 189 3.72 10.03 -26.39
CA PRO A 189 3.26 11.40 -26.60
C PRO A 189 4.03 12.39 -25.74
N GLU A 190 4.45 13.49 -26.35
CA GLU A 190 4.98 14.62 -25.58
C GLU A 190 3.88 15.17 -24.66
N ASP A 191 4.13 15.08 -23.38
CA ASP A 191 3.23 15.55 -22.32
C ASP A 191 3.99 15.63 -20.98
N THR A 192 3.33 16.17 -19.96
CA THR A 192 3.85 16.15 -18.59
C THR A 192 3.59 14.78 -17.96
N TRP A 193 4.56 13.92 -18.04
CA TRP A 193 4.59 12.62 -17.36
C TRP A 193 5.10 12.76 -15.92
N ARG A 194 4.74 11.81 -15.06
CA ARG A 194 5.27 11.76 -13.69
C ARG A 194 6.78 11.66 -13.68
N SER A 195 7.42 12.36 -12.74
CA SER A 195 8.86 12.28 -12.51
C SER A 195 9.10 11.55 -11.19
N ASN A 196 9.33 10.25 -11.28
CA ASN A 196 9.62 9.37 -10.14
C ASN A 196 11.12 9.08 -10.08
N ARG A 197 11.57 8.59 -8.93
CA ARG A 197 12.99 8.30 -8.70
C ARG A 197 13.19 6.84 -8.31
N PHE A 198 14.32 6.28 -8.71
CA PHE A 198 14.68 4.86 -8.55
C PHE A 198 16.08 4.73 -8.01
N THR A 199 16.34 3.69 -7.23
CA THR A 199 17.71 3.36 -6.79
C THR A 199 18.40 2.50 -7.84
N ASP A 200 19.74 2.38 -7.71
CA ASP A 200 20.45 1.22 -8.22
C ASP A 200 19.90 -0.06 -7.57
N PRO A 201 20.19 -1.26 -8.14
CA PRO A 201 19.73 -2.52 -7.58
C PRO A 201 20.14 -2.68 -6.12
N LEU A 202 19.16 -3.02 -5.28
CA LEU A 202 19.35 -3.34 -3.87
C LEU A 202 19.76 -4.80 -3.71
N ALA A 203 20.42 -5.13 -2.59
CA ALA A 203 20.87 -6.49 -2.31
C ALA A 203 19.73 -7.49 -2.04
N GLY A 204 18.48 -7.01 -1.81
CA GLY A 204 17.34 -7.86 -1.51
C GLY A 204 16.06 -7.08 -1.27
N GLU A 205 15.02 -7.78 -0.86
CA GLU A 205 13.66 -7.27 -0.68
C GLU A 205 13.31 -6.83 0.75
N GLN A 206 14.25 -6.90 1.67
CA GLN A 206 13.96 -6.69 3.09
C GLN A 206 14.36 -5.31 3.60
N GLY A 207 13.69 -4.91 4.68
CA GLY A 207 14.01 -3.76 5.51
C GLY A 207 13.37 -2.48 5.05
N PRO A 208 13.68 -1.37 5.70
CA PRO A 208 13.28 -0.08 5.21
C PRO A 208 14.06 0.24 3.94
N LEU A 209 13.37 0.78 2.92
CA LEU A 209 14.04 1.24 1.71
C LEU A 209 15.02 2.38 2.03
N PRO A 210 16.00 2.67 1.16
CA PRO A 210 16.84 3.85 1.31
C PRO A 210 16.00 5.11 1.45
N SER A 211 16.41 6.04 2.32
CA SER A 211 15.74 7.35 2.41
C SER A 211 15.97 8.17 1.14
N VAL A 212 14.94 8.84 0.65
CA VAL A 212 15.08 9.75 -0.51
C VAL A 212 15.97 10.96 -0.21
N THR A 213 16.29 11.21 1.06
CA THR A 213 17.21 12.29 1.48
C THR A 213 18.68 11.99 1.16
N ILE A 214 19.03 10.71 0.92
CA ILE A 214 20.37 10.33 0.48
C ILE A 214 20.45 10.32 -1.06
N PRO A 215 21.61 10.65 -1.66
CA PRO A 215 21.74 10.83 -3.10
C PRO A 215 21.92 9.51 -3.87
N VAL A 216 21.02 8.54 -3.63
CA VAL A 216 21.01 7.21 -4.28
C VAL A 216 19.80 6.99 -5.18
N TYR A 217 19.01 8.04 -5.41
CA TYR A 217 17.82 8.00 -6.26
C TYR A 217 18.04 8.77 -7.56
N TYR A 218 17.79 8.10 -8.69
CA TYR A 218 17.99 8.54 -10.06
C TYR A 218 16.68 8.51 -10.85
N ASN A 219 16.70 8.94 -12.09
CA ASN A 219 15.52 8.86 -12.97
C ASN A 219 15.24 7.44 -13.49
N TYR A 220 16.15 6.51 -13.30
CA TYR A 220 15.99 5.09 -13.63
C TYR A 220 16.86 4.24 -12.71
N GLY A 221 16.54 2.95 -12.63
CA GLY A 221 17.32 1.93 -11.96
C GLY A 221 17.58 0.76 -12.93
N ASP A 222 18.81 0.30 -12.98
CA ASP A 222 19.23 -0.73 -13.89
C ASP A 222 18.97 -2.14 -13.35
N VAL A 223 18.54 -3.04 -14.22
CA VAL A 223 18.39 -4.46 -13.89
C VAL A 223 19.68 -5.19 -14.23
N SER A 224 20.66 -5.11 -13.33
CA SER A 224 22.00 -5.71 -13.52
C SER A 224 22.07 -7.20 -13.21
N GLN A 225 21.10 -7.71 -12.42
CA GLN A 225 20.99 -9.11 -12.03
C GLN A 225 19.53 -9.50 -11.80
N LEU A 226 19.24 -10.79 -11.78
CA LEU A 226 17.91 -11.33 -11.51
C LEU A 226 17.95 -12.27 -10.28
N PRO A 227 16.97 -12.15 -9.35
CA PRO A 227 16.01 -11.08 -9.31
C PRO A 227 16.68 -9.74 -8.99
N GLY A 228 16.20 -8.65 -9.64
CA GLY A 228 16.67 -7.30 -9.38
C GLY A 228 15.67 -6.56 -8.49
N TYR A 229 16.15 -5.92 -7.40
CA TYR A 229 15.32 -5.16 -6.48
C TYR A 229 15.62 -3.67 -6.61
N ILE A 230 14.62 -2.87 -6.94
CA ILE A 230 14.77 -1.44 -7.21
C ILE A 230 13.74 -0.69 -6.34
N ALA A 231 14.21 0.19 -5.45
CA ALA A 231 13.30 1.08 -4.74
C ALA A 231 12.81 2.19 -5.66
N CYS A 232 11.54 2.54 -5.51
CA CYS A 232 10.91 3.66 -6.19
C CYS A 232 10.42 4.67 -5.14
N PHE A 233 10.65 5.95 -5.43
CA PHE A 233 10.01 7.07 -4.72
C PHE A 233 9.19 7.87 -5.72
N THR A 234 7.86 7.86 -5.54
CA THR A 234 6.92 8.46 -6.47
C THR A 234 6.82 9.98 -6.33
N ALA A 235 6.38 10.67 -7.38
CA ALA A 235 6.20 12.13 -7.39
C ALA A 235 5.22 12.64 -6.31
N ASP A 236 4.32 11.77 -5.84
CA ASP A 236 3.35 12.04 -4.77
C ASP A 236 3.79 11.47 -3.41
N SER A 237 5.10 11.20 -3.27
CA SER A 237 5.80 10.87 -2.03
C SER A 237 5.46 9.49 -1.43
N HIS A 238 5.18 8.48 -2.24
CA HIS A 238 5.09 7.10 -1.79
C HIS A 238 6.37 6.34 -2.08
N TYR A 239 6.74 5.45 -1.17
CA TYR A 239 7.78 4.46 -1.42
C TYR A 239 7.18 3.19 -2.00
N ALA A 240 7.92 2.52 -2.86
CA ALA A 240 7.58 1.21 -3.40
C ALA A 240 8.84 0.41 -3.70
N LEU A 241 8.71 -0.92 -3.76
CA LEU A 241 9.75 -1.83 -4.19
C LEU A 241 9.29 -2.53 -5.47
N VAL A 242 10.16 -2.54 -6.48
CA VAL A 242 10.00 -3.28 -7.73
C VAL A 242 11.00 -4.42 -7.72
N LYS A 243 10.50 -5.66 -7.83
CA LYS A 243 11.31 -6.86 -8.02
C LYS A 243 11.16 -7.31 -9.47
N VAL A 244 12.23 -7.21 -10.21
CA VAL A 244 12.28 -7.78 -11.56
C VAL A 244 12.67 -9.25 -11.45
N VAL A 245 11.70 -10.12 -11.70
CA VAL A 245 11.84 -11.57 -11.53
C VAL A 245 12.51 -12.22 -12.73
N ALA A 246 12.14 -11.76 -13.93
CA ALA A 246 12.66 -12.27 -15.19
C ALA A 246 12.63 -11.20 -16.28
N VAL A 247 13.52 -11.35 -17.25
CA VAL A 247 13.58 -10.53 -18.47
C VAL A 247 13.67 -11.48 -19.67
N ASP A 248 12.79 -11.27 -20.63
CA ASP A 248 12.82 -11.96 -21.93
C ASP A 248 13.21 -10.95 -23.01
N THR A 249 14.46 -10.96 -23.39
CA THR A 249 15.00 -10.04 -24.40
C THR A 249 14.55 -10.37 -25.82
N ALA A 250 14.18 -11.63 -26.10
CA ALA A 250 13.69 -12.05 -27.40
C ALA A 250 12.26 -11.57 -27.67
N ASN A 251 11.39 -11.68 -26.65
CA ASN A 251 9.99 -11.24 -26.72
C ASN A 251 9.79 -9.84 -26.15
N ARG A 252 10.85 -9.21 -25.62
CA ARG A 252 10.88 -7.83 -25.13
C ARG A 252 9.86 -7.54 -24.03
N TRP A 253 9.96 -8.26 -22.91
CA TRP A 253 9.17 -8.00 -21.71
C TRP A 253 9.97 -8.30 -20.43
N ALA A 254 9.54 -7.71 -19.32
CA ALA A 254 9.98 -8.04 -17.96
C ALA A 254 8.83 -8.54 -17.12
N ARG A 255 9.09 -9.47 -16.21
CA ARG A 255 8.13 -9.95 -15.20
C ARG A 255 8.47 -9.34 -13.86
N LEU A 256 7.48 -8.72 -13.24
CA LEU A 256 7.63 -7.92 -12.03
C LEU A 256 6.72 -8.40 -10.91
N GLU A 257 7.21 -8.31 -9.69
CA GLU A 257 6.43 -8.27 -8.45
C GLU A 257 6.66 -6.90 -7.81
N THR A 258 5.65 -6.34 -7.13
CA THR A 258 5.81 -5.03 -6.52
C THR A 258 5.16 -4.94 -5.14
N TRP A 259 5.75 -4.10 -4.28
CA TRP A 259 5.20 -3.71 -2.98
C TRP A 259 5.06 -2.20 -2.95
N PHE A 260 3.87 -1.73 -2.64
CA PHE A 260 3.57 -0.30 -2.56
C PHE A 260 3.24 0.09 -1.12
N GLN A 261 3.89 1.12 -0.59
CA GLN A 261 3.59 1.67 0.72
C GLN A 261 2.45 2.69 0.62
N PRO A 262 1.24 2.38 1.15
CA PRO A 262 0.11 3.30 1.05
C PRO A 262 0.26 4.52 1.96
N VAL A 263 1.08 4.44 3.02
CA VAL A 263 1.34 5.58 3.90
C VAL A 263 2.39 6.49 3.28
N LYS A 264 1.98 7.71 2.96
CA LYS A 264 2.81 8.71 2.31
C LYS A 264 4.08 9.00 3.12
N GLY A 265 5.23 9.06 2.46
CA GLY A 265 6.50 9.38 3.10
C GLY A 265 7.13 8.25 3.91
N LEU A 266 6.44 7.15 4.16
CA LEU A 266 6.93 6.04 4.96
C LEU A 266 7.67 5.03 4.08
N ARG A 267 8.91 4.65 4.45
CA ARG A 267 9.78 3.74 3.67
C ARG A 267 9.78 2.28 4.13
N LEU A 268 8.81 1.89 4.98
CA LEU A 268 8.67 0.53 5.51
C LEU A 268 8.07 -0.40 4.45
N ILE A 269 8.86 -1.37 3.97
CA ILE A 269 8.45 -2.34 2.93
C ILE A 269 8.56 -3.80 3.43
N SER A 270 9.03 -4.02 4.66
CA SER A 270 9.09 -5.38 5.22
C SER A 270 7.69 -6.05 5.22
N HIS A 271 7.63 -7.32 4.81
CA HIS A 271 6.40 -8.10 4.64
C HIS A 271 6.60 -9.56 5.04
#